data_2a34d0bff90c75f1fac0af4b2c055fe8
#
_entry.id   2a34d0bff90c75f1fac0af4b2c055fe8
#
_cell.length_a   1.000
_cell.length_b   1.000
_cell.length_c   1.000
_cell.angle_alpha   90.00
_cell.angle_beta   90.00
_cell.angle_gamma   90.00
#
_symmetry.space_group_name_H-M   'P 1'
#
loop_
_entity.id
_entity.type
_entity.pdbx_description
1 polymer ?
#
loop_
_entity_poly.entity_id
_entity_poly.type
_entity_poly.pdbx_seq_one_letter_code
_entity_poly.pdbx_strand_id
1 'polypeptide(L)'
;MLDLTVVIVNYRCWDTLSVCLESLKNQSVKIKKVIVVDNFSNDNKIDGFIDKFYWVDFIQEQVNGGFSHGNNIGAKLAKTKWILFLNPDTEIPKNCFETLIKFCDNNSDFRLISIKQINKKGELTYPFGVFPNTLNVVPLFRSIERLFNRSQSKKIICKNDISFPNWISGSFILIRKEDFSKIGGWDESFWMYFEDVDLCKRADENLMKRVILNTWSCIHNHGGASRKNNEIKIKTKSEVIISSHKYVNKHFSGLNKLVAQILIIIQSAIELVILSFFSKVKRGVFLNLISYWIRIITIK
;
A
#
# COMPACT_ATOMS: atom_id res chain seq x y z
N MET A 1 -24.15 7.63 -12.21
CA MET A 1 -23.31 6.51 -11.69
C MET A 1 -21.88 6.77 -12.11
N LEU A 2 -20.92 6.74 -11.19
CA LEU A 2 -19.50 6.95 -11.52
C LEU A 2 -18.93 5.73 -12.24
N ASP A 3 -18.19 5.94 -13.32
CA ASP A 3 -17.49 4.88 -14.05
C ASP A 3 -16.20 4.46 -13.29
N LEU A 4 -16.41 3.99 -12.06
CA LEU A 4 -15.43 3.66 -11.04
C LEU A 4 -15.68 2.26 -10.51
N THR A 5 -14.62 1.46 -10.43
CA THR A 5 -14.55 0.22 -9.63
C THR A 5 -13.68 0.47 -8.40
N VAL A 6 -14.20 0.17 -7.22
CA VAL A 6 -13.40 0.13 -5.98
C VAL A 6 -12.97 -1.30 -5.75
N VAL A 7 -11.67 -1.51 -5.55
CA VAL A 7 -11.06 -2.82 -5.23
C VAL A 7 -10.53 -2.77 -3.81
N ILE A 8 -10.97 -3.72 -2.98
CA ILE A 8 -10.58 -3.83 -1.58
C ILE A 8 -10.05 -5.24 -1.33
N VAL A 9 -8.85 -5.36 -0.77
CA VAL A 9 -8.31 -6.66 -0.32
C VAL A 9 -8.56 -6.81 1.17
N ASN A 10 -9.35 -7.82 1.54
CA ASN A 10 -9.63 -8.14 2.93
C ASN A 10 -8.76 -9.32 3.39
N TYR A 11 -8.20 -9.21 4.59
CA TYR A 11 -7.64 -10.35 5.33
C TYR A 11 -7.99 -10.22 6.81
N ARG A 12 -9.07 -10.89 7.23
CA ARG A 12 -9.56 -10.90 8.62
C ARG A 12 -9.88 -9.51 9.20
N CYS A 13 -10.18 -8.52 8.36
CA CYS A 13 -10.46 -7.13 8.75
C CYS A 13 -11.97 -6.80 8.67
N TRP A 14 -12.84 -7.76 8.97
CA TRP A 14 -14.28 -7.67 8.76
C TRP A 14 -14.93 -6.46 9.43
N ASP A 15 -14.56 -6.13 10.67
CA ASP A 15 -15.15 -5.00 11.40
C ASP A 15 -14.83 -3.66 10.73
N THR A 16 -13.58 -3.44 10.32
CA THR A 16 -13.18 -2.23 9.61
C THR A 16 -13.70 -2.22 8.18
N LEU A 17 -13.74 -3.38 7.51
CA LEU A 17 -14.35 -3.53 6.19
C LEU A 17 -15.83 -3.13 6.21
N SER A 18 -16.59 -3.50 7.25
CA SER A 18 -17.98 -3.08 7.38
C SER A 18 -18.12 -1.55 7.38
N VAL A 19 -17.29 -0.85 8.15
CA VAL A 19 -17.27 0.63 8.20
C VAL A 19 -16.88 1.22 6.84
N CYS A 20 -15.87 0.66 6.21
CA CYS A 20 -15.43 1.06 4.87
C CYS A 20 -16.57 0.93 3.85
N LEU A 21 -17.23 -0.22 3.78
CA LEU A 21 -18.33 -0.46 2.84
C LEU A 21 -19.54 0.45 3.10
N GLU A 22 -19.90 0.70 4.37
CA GLU A 22 -20.95 1.68 4.70
C GLU A 22 -20.58 3.10 4.23
N SER A 23 -19.31 3.51 4.36
CA SER A 23 -18.85 4.81 3.87
C SER A 23 -18.93 4.93 2.34
N LEU A 24 -18.70 3.81 1.61
CA LEU A 24 -18.86 3.75 0.16
C LEU A 24 -20.33 3.80 -0.27
N LYS A 25 -21.22 3.11 0.47
CA LYS A 25 -22.66 3.10 0.23
C LYS A 25 -23.26 4.51 0.39
N ASN A 26 -22.72 5.29 1.32
CA ASN A 26 -23.21 6.64 1.67
C ASN A 26 -22.64 7.75 0.79
N GLN A 27 -21.97 7.45 -0.33
CA GLN A 27 -21.52 8.46 -1.27
C GLN A 27 -22.71 9.11 -1.99
N SER A 28 -22.59 10.41 -2.32
CA SER A 28 -23.63 11.18 -3.03
C SER A 28 -23.96 10.63 -4.41
N VAL A 29 -23.00 9.98 -5.04
CA VAL A 29 -23.15 9.38 -6.38
C VAL A 29 -22.82 7.90 -6.30
N LYS A 30 -23.68 7.07 -6.88
CA LYS A 30 -23.47 5.61 -6.90
C LYS A 30 -22.19 5.23 -7.65
N ILE A 31 -21.37 4.40 -7.01
CA ILE A 31 -20.20 3.73 -7.59
C ILE A 31 -20.73 2.59 -8.48
N LYS A 32 -20.11 2.39 -9.65
CA LYS A 32 -20.56 1.37 -10.60
C LYS A 32 -20.31 -0.04 -10.07
N LYS A 33 -19.16 -0.27 -9.41
CA LYS A 33 -18.78 -1.57 -8.89
C LYS A 33 -17.88 -1.45 -7.66
N VAL A 34 -18.12 -2.32 -6.68
CA VAL A 34 -17.21 -2.55 -5.54
C VAL A 34 -16.89 -4.03 -5.51
N ILE A 35 -15.61 -4.35 -5.46
CA ILE A 35 -15.08 -5.72 -5.43
C ILE A 35 -14.27 -5.87 -4.15
N VAL A 36 -14.64 -6.86 -3.34
CA VAL A 36 -13.86 -7.25 -2.15
C VAL A 36 -13.24 -8.61 -2.43
N VAL A 37 -11.91 -8.65 -2.41
CA VAL A 37 -11.15 -9.90 -2.51
C VAL A 37 -10.77 -10.33 -1.09
N ASP A 38 -11.40 -11.39 -0.60
CA ASP A 38 -11.00 -12.03 0.65
C ASP A 38 -9.77 -12.90 0.43
N ASN A 39 -8.64 -12.41 0.89
CA ASN A 39 -7.33 -12.99 0.66
C ASN A 39 -7.05 -14.15 1.65
N PHE A 40 -7.95 -15.15 1.65
CA PHE A 40 -7.89 -16.32 2.51
C PHE A 40 -8.00 -16.00 4.02
N SER A 41 -9.07 -15.33 4.43
CA SER A 41 -9.35 -15.09 5.86
C SER A 41 -9.61 -16.39 6.63
N ASN A 42 -10.21 -17.38 5.98
CA ASN A 42 -10.49 -18.72 6.51
C ASN A 42 -11.11 -18.68 7.93
N ASP A 43 -12.17 -17.88 8.09
CA ASP A 43 -12.86 -17.67 9.37
C ASP A 43 -14.40 -17.69 9.24
N ASN A 44 -14.93 -18.17 8.10
CA ASN A 44 -16.36 -18.37 7.79
C ASN A 44 -17.24 -17.12 7.92
N LYS A 45 -16.65 -15.92 7.87
CA LYS A 45 -17.41 -14.67 8.02
C LYS A 45 -17.89 -14.09 6.69
N ILE A 46 -17.34 -14.56 5.58
CA ILE A 46 -17.62 -14.01 4.25
C ILE A 46 -19.09 -14.11 3.88
N ASP A 47 -19.76 -15.22 4.20
CA ASP A 47 -21.17 -15.46 3.84
C ASP A 47 -22.08 -14.40 4.46
N GLY A 48 -21.91 -14.10 5.74
CA GLY A 48 -22.65 -13.02 6.40
C GLY A 48 -22.37 -11.62 5.83
N PHE A 49 -21.18 -11.42 5.22
CA PHE A 49 -20.87 -10.19 4.52
C PHE A 49 -21.51 -10.11 3.15
N ILE A 50 -21.60 -11.23 2.41
CA ILE A 50 -22.31 -11.34 1.14
C ILE A 50 -23.79 -10.97 1.34
N ASP A 51 -24.43 -11.53 2.35
CA ASP A 51 -25.82 -11.25 2.67
C ASP A 51 -26.05 -9.78 3.05
N LYS A 52 -25.19 -9.23 3.90
CA LYS A 52 -25.30 -7.86 4.39
C LYS A 52 -25.01 -6.82 3.29
N PHE A 53 -24.03 -7.08 2.43
CA PHE A 53 -23.55 -6.14 1.41
C PHE A 53 -23.78 -6.70 0.00
N TYR A 54 -25.02 -7.09 -0.33
CA TYR A 54 -25.46 -7.71 -1.59
C TYR A 54 -25.12 -6.89 -2.86
N TRP A 55 -24.74 -5.62 -2.71
CA TRP A 55 -24.31 -4.73 -3.78
C TRP A 55 -22.80 -4.79 -4.04
N VAL A 56 -22.05 -5.60 -3.30
CA VAL A 56 -20.60 -5.81 -3.39
C VAL A 56 -20.32 -7.18 -4.00
N ASP A 57 -19.40 -7.26 -4.94
CA ASP A 57 -18.90 -8.53 -5.44
C ASP A 57 -17.81 -9.05 -4.49
N PHE A 58 -18.05 -10.15 -3.83
CA PHE A 58 -17.06 -10.83 -2.99
C PHE A 58 -16.39 -11.96 -3.76
N ILE A 59 -15.06 -12.04 -3.64
CA ILE A 59 -14.22 -13.10 -4.21
C ILE A 59 -13.42 -13.68 -3.08
N GLN A 60 -13.42 -14.99 -2.94
CA GLN A 60 -12.67 -15.70 -1.92
C GLN A 60 -11.50 -16.44 -2.54
N GLU A 61 -10.27 -16.11 -2.08
CA GLU A 61 -9.07 -16.79 -2.49
C GLU A 61 -8.80 -18.05 -1.65
N GLN A 62 -8.08 -19.00 -2.23
CA GLN A 62 -7.73 -20.26 -1.58
C GLN A 62 -6.40 -20.18 -0.83
N VAL A 63 -5.62 -19.12 -1.06
CA VAL A 63 -4.34 -18.84 -0.40
C VAL A 63 -4.18 -17.35 -0.17
N ASN A 64 -3.42 -16.95 0.86
CA ASN A 64 -3.07 -15.56 1.06
C ASN A 64 -1.89 -15.17 0.14
N GLY A 65 -2.20 -14.71 -1.05
CA GLY A 65 -1.22 -14.27 -2.06
C GLY A 65 -0.57 -12.90 -1.79
N GLY A 66 -1.00 -12.19 -0.73
CA GLY A 66 -0.51 -10.85 -0.40
C GLY A 66 -1.36 -9.72 -1.00
N PHE A 67 -0.93 -8.49 -0.73
CA PHE A 67 -1.66 -7.29 -1.12
C PHE A 67 -1.71 -7.10 -2.65
N SER A 68 -0.57 -7.25 -3.31
CA SER A 68 -0.45 -7.09 -4.77
C SER A 68 -1.35 -8.07 -5.52
N HIS A 69 -1.30 -9.35 -5.13
CA HIS A 69 -2.10 -10.42 -5.74
C HIS A 69 -3.60 -10.15 -5.63
N GLY A 70 -4.10 -9.90 -4.43
CA GLY A 70 -5.53 -9.63 -4.23
C GLY A 70 -6.01 -8.40 -5.02
N ASN A 71 -5.22 -7.33 -5.07
CA ASN A 71 -5.56 -6.15 -5.87
C ASN A 71 -5.55 -6.41 -7.37
N ASN A 72 -4.64 -7.24 -7.89
CA ASN A 72 -4.62 -7.63 -9.29
C ASN A 72 -5.86 -8.44 -9.66
N ILE A 73 -6.31 -9.37 -8.81
CA ILE A 73 -7.56 -10.12 -9.01
C ILE A 73 -8.74 -9.16 -9.15
N GLY A 74 -8.90 -8.22 -8.21
CA GLY A 74 -9.97 -7.23 -8.29
C GLY A 74 -9.87 -6.33 -9.53
N ALA A 75 -8.67 -5.87 -9.86
CA ALA A 75 -8.42 -5.02 -11.03
C ALA A 75 -8.72 -5.74 -12.36
N LYS A 76 -8.46 -7.03 -12.46
CA LYS A 76 -8.77 -7.86 -13.65
C LYS A 76 -10.27 -7.90 -13.93
N LEU A 77 -11.09 -7.86 -12.89
CA LEU A 77 -12.55 -7.89 -13.00
C LEU A 77 -13.16 -6.49 -13.20
N ALA A 78 -12.40 -5.42 -12.98
CA ALA A 78 -12.85 -4.06 -13.22
C ALA A 78 -13.10 -3.83 -14.72
N LYS A 79 -14.29 -3.28 -15.06
CA LYS A 79 -14.69 -2.92 -16.43
C LYS A 79 -14.94 -1.42 -16.59
N THR A 80 -14.50 -0.62 -15.62
CA THR A 80 -14.70 0.82 -15.55
C THR A 80 -13.46 1.58 -16.00
N LYS A 81 -13.62 2.85 -16.34
CA LYS A 81 -12.52 3.76 -16.69
C LYS A 81 -11.55 3.94 -15.52
N TRP A 82 -12.08 4.07 -14.29
CA TRP A 82 -11.31 4.31 -13.08
C TRP A 82 -11.30 3.09 -12.17
N ILE A 83 -10.16 2.82 -11.57
CA ILE A 83 -9.98 1.85 -10.48
C ILE A 83 -9.48 2.61 -9.24
N LEU A 84 -10.13 2.39 -8.11
CA LEU A 84 -9.66 2.82 -6.80
C LEU A 84 -9.21 1.58 -6.03
N PHE A 85 -7.94 1.47 -5.72
CA PHE A 85 -7.43 0.55 -4.72
C PHE A 85 -7.61 1.17 -3.34
N LEU A 86 -8.28 0.46 -2.44
CA LEU A 86 -8.68 0.98 -1.15
C LEU A 86 -8.44 -0.05 -0.05
N ASN A 87 -7.85 0.36 1.06
CA ASN A 87 -7.69 -0.53 2.21
C ASN A 87 -9.03 -0.76 2.95
N PRO A 88 -9.25 -1.96 3.54
CA PRO A 88 -10.47 -2.31 4.27
C PRO A 88 -10.65 -1.54 5.60
N ASP A 89 -9.62 -0.80 6.04
CA ASP A 89 -9.63 -0.01 7.28
C ASP A 89 -9.67 1.51 7.01
N THR A 90 -10.23 1.90 5.84
CA THR A 90 -10.45 3.28 5.45
C THR A 90 -11.93 3.67 5.56
N GLU A 91 -12.19 4.94 5.89
CA GLU A 91 -13.54 5.53 5.89
C GLU A 91 -13.52 6.79 5.01
N ILE A 92 -14.36 6.80 3.97
CA ILE A 92 -14.37 7.82 2.94
C ILE A 92 -15.42 8.89 3.27
N PRO A 93 -15.08 10.19 3.23
CA PRO A 93 -16.06 11.26 3.49
C PRO A 93 -17.13 11.31 2.39
N LYS A 94 -18.35 11.75 2.77
CA LYS A 94 -19.43 11.97 1.80
C LYS A 94 -18.99 12.92 0.70
N ASN A 95 -19.55 12.75 -0.50
CA ASN A 95 -19.31 13.58 -1.69
C ASN A 95 -17.87 13.60 -2.23
N CYS A 96 -16.97 12.77 -1.66
CA CYS A 96 -15.57 12.73 -2.07
C CYS A 96 -15.42 12.32 -3.53
N PHE A 97 -16.04 11.23 -3.95
CA PHE A 97 -15.77 10.63 -5.25
C PHE A 97 -16.31 11.46 -6.43
N GLU A 98 -17.43 12.11 -6.30
CA GLU A 98 -17.95 12.95 -7.37
C GLU A 98 -16.97 14.09 -7.70
N THR A 99 -16.49 14.78 -6.66
CA THR A 99 -15.54 15.87 -6.82
C THR A 99 -14.19 15.37 -7.30
N LEU A 100 -13.74 14.22 -6.76
CA LEU A 100 -12.48 13.59 -7.14
C LEU A 100 -12.44 13.19 -8.62
N ILE A 101 -13.49 12.55 -9.13
CA ILE A 101 -13.56 12.14 -10.54
C ILE A 101 -13.67 13.38 -11.46
N LYS A 102 -14.47 14.38 -11.12
CA LYS A 102 -14.52 15.64 -11.87
C LYS A 102 -13.15 16.32 -11.94
N PHE A 103 -12.42 16.34 -10.81
CA PHE A 103 -11.05 16.86 -10.79
C PHE A 103 -10.13 16.09 -11.74
N CYS A 104 -10.19 14.76 -11.71
CA CYS A 104 -9.36 13.89 -12.55
C CYS A 104 -9.67 14.03 -14.04
N ASP A 105 -10.94 14.21 -14.40
CA ASP A 105 -11.35 14.41 -15.79
C ASP A 105 -10.87 15.77 -16.33
N ASN A 106 -10.81 16.80 -15.48
CA ASN A 106 -10.34 18.14 -15.86
C ASN A 106 -8.80 18.27 -15.81
N ASN A 107 -8.09 17.32 -15.18
CA ASN A 107 -6.64 17.34 -14.99
C ASN A 107 -6.02 16.03 -15.47
N SER A 108 -6.06 15.80 -16.78
CA SER A 108 -5.65 14.54 -17.41
C SER A 108 -4.16 14.19 -17.22
N ASP A 109 -3.33 15.14 -16.84
CA ASP A 109 -1.90 14.95 -16.54
C ASP A 109 -1.65 14.17 -15.25
N PHE A 110 -2.60 14.19 -14.32
CA PHE A 110 -2.49 13.45 -13.07
C PHE A 110 -2.99 12.03 -13.27
N ARG A 111 -2.13 11.06 -13.01
CA ARG A 111 -2.40 9.66 -13.34
C ARG A 111 -2.63 8.78 -12.12
N LEU A 112 -1.87 8.99 -11.05
CA LEU A 112 -2.07 8.31 -9.76
C LEU A 112 -2.48 9.37 -8.74
N ILE A 113 -3.68 9.24 -8.21
CA ILE A 113 -4.29 10.23 -7.34
C ILE A 113 -4.61 9.61 -5.98
N SER A 114 -4.24 10.32 -4.93
CA SER A 114 -4.60 9.99 -3.55
C SER A 114 -5.22 11.21 -2.86
N ILE A 115 -5.72 11.02 -1.65
CA ILE A 115 -6.20 12.07 -0.77
C ILE A 115 -5.46 12.04 0.56
N LYS A 116 -5.58 13.10 1.37
CA LYS A 116 -5.00 13.08 2.73
C LYS A 116 -5.56 11.90 3.53
N GLN A 117 -4.73 11.40 4.44
CA GLN A 117 -5.16 10.38 5.39
C GLN A 117 -4.96 10.90 6.81
N ILE A 118 -5.96 10.67 7.65
CA ILE A 118 -5.94 11.01 9.08
C ILE A 118 -6.22 9.75 9.89
N ASN A 119 -5.74 9.72 11.12
CA ASN A 119 -6.13 8.69 12.06
C ASN A 119 -7.47 9.03 12.76
N LYS A 120 -8.00 8.14 13.58
CA LYS A 120 -9.25 8.38 14.35
C LYS A 120 -9.22 9.60 15.27
N LYS A 121 -8.03 10.12 15.59
CA LYS A 121 -7.86 11.34 16.41
C LYS A 121 -7.83 12.60 15.55
N GLY A 122 -7.98 12.49 14.23
CA GLY A 122 -7.87 13.61 13.29
C GLY A 122 -6.43 14.04 12.98
N GLU A 123 -5.42 13.28 13.45
CA GLU A 123 -4.02 13.60 13.20
C GLU A 123 -3.61 13.14 11.80
N LEU A 124 -2.91 14.00 11.06
CA LEU A 124 -2.38 13.67 9.74
C LEU A 124 -1.42 12.49 9.81
N THR A 125 -1.67 11.52 8.96
CA THR A 125 -0.70 10.49 8.62
C THR A 125 -0.03 10.85 7.29
N TYR A 126 1.20 10.38 7.09
CA TYR A 126 1.98 10.69 5.88
C TYR A 126 2.20 9.42 5.05
N PRO A 127 1.14 8.90 4.39
CA PRO A 127 1.23 7.68 3.58
C PRO A 127 1.82 7.99 2.20
N PHE A 128 2.96 8.69 2.16
CA PHE A 128 3.66 9.09 0.95
C PHE A 128 5.10 9.51 1.26
N GLY A 129 5.92 9.66 0.24
CA GLY A 129 7.30 10.09 0.45
C GLY A 129 8.10 10.26 -0.83
N VAL A 130 9.42 10.29 -0.64
CA VAL A 130 10.41 10.28 -1.72
C VAL A 130 10.83 8.84 -2.03
N PHE A 131 11.27 8.58 -3.27
CA PHE A 131 11.78 7.25 -3.60
C PHE A 131 13.00 6.89 -2.74
N PRO A 132 13.09 5.62 -2.33
CA PRO A 132 14.28 5.13 -1.66
C PRO A 132 15.55 5.32 -2.51
N ASN A 133 16.61 5.76 -1.87
CA ASN A 133 17.96 5.80 -2.41
C ASN A 133 18.87 4.83 -1.62
N THR A 134 20.14 4.74 -2.01
CA THR A 134 21.11 3.80 -1.42
C THR A 134 21.23 3.90 0.10
N LEU A 135 21.08 5.09 0.68
CA LEU A 135 21.14 5.28 2.14
C LEU A 135 19.77 5.15 2.80
N ASN A 136 18.75 5.88 2.32
CA ASN A 136 17.47 5.96 3.02
C ASN A 136 16.55 4.75 2.79
N VAL A 137 16.93 3.79 1.94
CA VAL A 137 16.28 2.46 1.90
C VAL A 137 16.43 1.76 3.25
N VAL A 138 17.47 2.09 4.00
CA VAL A 138 17.76 1.58 5.34
C VAL A 138 17.02 2.40 6.39
N PRO A 139 16.21 1.80 7.31
CA PRO A 139 15.37 2.53 8.26
C PRO A 139 16.12 3.50 9.17
N LEU A 140 17.33 3.15 9.63
CA LEU A 140 18.15 4.00 10.48
C LEU A 140 18.50 5.33 9.78
N PHE A 141 19.05 5.25 8.57
CA PHE A 141 19.41 6.44 7.81
C PHE A 141 18.19 7.28 7.44
N ARG A 142 17.05 6.64 7.14
CA ARG A 142 15.78 7.33 6.91
C ARG A 142 15.32 8.11 8.16
N SER A 143 15.53 7.53 9.35
CA SER A 143 15.20 8.20 10.62
C SER A 143 16.12 9.39 10.88
N ILE A 144 17.42 9.23 10.61
CA ILE A 144 18.42 10.30 10.68
C ILE A 144 18.08 11.43 9.70
N GLU A 145 17.81 11.08 8.44
CA GLU A 145 17.39 12.04 7.42
C GLU A 145 16.15 12.83 7.85
N ARG A 146 15.17 12.17 8.46
CA ARG A 146 13.98 12.85 9.00
C ARG A 146 14.31 13.83 10.12
N LEU A 147 15.27 13.53 10.97
CA LEU A 147 15.70 14.44 12.04
C LEU A 147 16.36 15.70 11.47
N PHE A 148 17.22 15.55 10.46
CA PHE A 148 17.93 16.68 9.84
C PHE A 148 17.07 17.39 8.78
N ASN A 149 16.24 16.67 8.04
CA ASN A 149 15.42 17.18 6.93
C ASN A 149 13.93 17.35 7.31
N ARG A 150 13.62 17.53 8.59
CA ARG A 150 12.24 17.72 9.07
C ARG A 150 11.47 18.81 8.31
N SER A 151 12.22 19.76 7.74
CA SER A 151 11.73 20.79 6.83
C SER A 151 11.41 20.28 5.41
N GLN A 152 12.10 19.24 4.90
CA GLN A 152 11.88 18.75 3.52
C GLN A 152 10.66 17.81 3.41
N SER A 153 10.36 17.00 4.42
CA SER A 153 9.10 16.25 4.43
C SER A 153 7.87 17.17 4.52
N LYS A 154 8.03 18.38 5.07
CA LYS A 154 7.07 19.50 4.95
C LYS A 154 7.13 20.20 3.58
N LYS A 155 8.20 20.00 2.80
CA LYS A 155 8.45 20.55 1.47
C LYS A 155 8.05 19.63 0.32
N ILE A 156 7.41 18.50 0.58
CA ILE A 156 6.59 17.85 -0.45
C ILE A 156 5.40 18.78 -0.64
N ILE A 157 5.59 19.67 -1.55
CA ILE A 157 5.03 20.99 -1.61
C ILE A 157 3.57 20.88 -1.94
N CYS A 158 2.79 21.47 -1.08
CA CYS A 158 1.44 21.85 -1.33
C CYS A 158 1.45 23.10 -2.22
N LYS A 159 1.04 22.97 -3.47
CA LYS A 159 0.73 24.09 -4.34
C LYS A 159 -0.74 23.99 -4.67
N ASN A 160 -1.54 24.98 -4.26
CA ASN A 160 -2.99 25.02 -4.50
C ASN A 160 -3.70 23.72 -4.02
N ASP A 161 -3.49 23.32 -2.76
CA ASP A 161 -4.06 22.10 -2.16
C ASP A 161 -3.68 20.78 -2.85
N ILE A 162 -2.62 20.75 -3.66
CA ILE A 162 -2.08 19.56 -4.30
C ILE A 162 -0.65 19.32 -3.84
N SER A 163 -0.34 18.13 -3.37
CA SER A 163 1.01 17.68 -3.05
C SER A 163 1.54 16.74 -4.13
N PHE A 164 2.84 16.83 -4.41
CA PHE A 164 3.52 16.07 -5.47
C PHE A 164 4.60 15.14 -4.91
N PRO A 165 4.23 14.03 -4.26
CA PRO A 165 5.21 13.07 -3.73
C PRO A 165 5.79 12.20 -4.85
N ASN A 166 6.91 11.52 -4.54
CA ASN A 166 7.42 10.49 -5.45
C ASN A 166 6.57 9.21 -5.38
N TRP A 167 6.07 8.83 -4.21
CA TRP A 167 5.18 7.69 -4.05
C TRP A 167 4.02 8.00 -3.11
N ILE A 168 2.91 7.33 -3.32
CA ILE A 168 1.68 7.36 -2.52
C ILE A 168 1.32 5.95 -2.09
N SER A 169 0.75 5.80 -0.90
CA SER A 169 0.42 4.48 -0.33
C SER A 169 -0.72 3.79 -1.07
N GLY A 170 -0.60 2.47 -1.21
CA GLY A 170 -1.63 1.59 -1.74
C GLY A 170 -2.96 1.61 -0.99
N SER A 171 -3.01 2.23 0.19
CA SER A 171 -4.23 2.37 0.98
C SER A 171 -5.33 3.20 0.31
N PHE A 172 -4.94 4.11 -0.60
CA PHE A 172 -5.86 4.87 -1.46
C PHE A 172 -5.12 5.28 -2.74
N ILE A 173 -5.31 4.56 -3.83
CA ILE A 173 -4.79 4.91 -5.16
C ILE A 173 -5.91 4.86 -6.18
N LEU A 174 -6.30 6.04 -6.69
CA LEU A 174 -7.16 6.16 -7.85
C LEU A 174 -6.30 6.26 -9.11
N ILE A 175 -6.56 5.40 -10.09
CA ILE A 175 -5.82 5.31 -11.35
C ILE A 175 -6.77 4.94 -12.50
N ARG A 176 -6.47 5.37 -13.72
CA ARG A 176 -7.19 4.87 -14.90
C ARG A 176 -6.80 3.42 -15.16
N LYS A 177 -7.76 2.60 -15.54
CA LYS A 177 -7.52 1.18 -15.86
C LYS A 177 -6.46 1.00 -16.95
N GLU A 178 -6.50 1.85 -17.99
CA GLU A 178 -5.49 1.84 -19.06
C GLU A 178 -4.08 2.12 -18.55
N ASP A 179 -3.92 3.13 -17.67
CA ASP A 179 -2.62 3.50 -17.07
C ASP A 179 -2.11 2.37 -16.16
N PHE A 180 -3.01 1.77 -15.35
CA PHE A 180 -2.67 0.61 -14.51
C PHE A 180 -2.18 -0.58 -15.33
N SER A 181 -2.86 -0.87 -16.45
CA SER A 181 -2.45 -1.93 -17.37
C SER A 181 -1.12 -1.61 -18.06
N LYS A 182 -0.92 -0.35 -18.47
CA LYS A 182 0.30 0.11 -19.14
C LYS A 182 1.55 -0.07 -18.27
N ILE A 183 1.44 0.14 -16.96
CA ILE A 183 2.56 -0.06 -16.02
C ILE A 183 2.66 -1.50 -15.49
N GLY A 184 1.85 -2.44 -16.02
CA GLY A 184 1.90 -3.86 -15.70
C GLY A 184 1.25 -4.26 -14.37
N GLY A 185 0.36 -3.42 -13.81
CA GLY A 185 -0.35 -3.71 -12.57
C GLY A 185 0.54 -3.71 -11.32
N TRP A 186 0.06 -4.33 -10.25
CA TRP A 186 0.84 -4.57 -9.04
C TRP A 186 1.84 -5.69 -9.27
N ASP A 187 3.09 -5.52 -8.83
CA ASP A 187 4.10 -6.59 -8.89
C ASP A 187 3.91 -7.59 -7.74
N GLU A 188 3.43 -8.79 -8.06
CA GLU A 188 3.11 -9.83 -7.08
C GLU A 188 4.36 -10.45 -6.42
N SER A 189 5.57 -10.12 -6.89
CA SER A 189 6.79 -10.46 -6.17
C SER A 189 6.86 -9.79 -4.79
N PHE A 190 6.18 -8.63 -4.61
CA PHE A 190 5.98 -7.99 -3.32
C PHE A 190 4.71 -8.53 -2.66
N TRP A 191 4.89 -9.44 -1.71
CA TRP A 191 3.74 -9.96 -0.97
C TRP A 191 3.06 -8.88 -0.12
N MET A 192 3.85 -7.99 0.50
CA MET A 192 3.41 -6.82 1.28
C MET A 192 4.58 -5.85 1.47
N TYR A 193 4.30 -4.55 1.45
CA TYR A 193 5.24 -3.43 1.54
C TYR A 193 6.11 -3.26 0.29
N PHE A 194 6.43 -2.02 -0.02
CA PHE A 194 7.15 -1.57 -1.22
C PHE A 194 6.41 -1.80 -2.57
N GLU A 195 5.30 -2.51 -2.60
CA GLU A 195 4.48 -2.67 -3.80
C GLU A 195 3.94 -1.34 -4.31
N ASP A 196 3.57 -0.44 -3.41
CA ASP A 196 3.10 0.93 -3.71
C ASP A 196 4.26 1.83 -4.18
N VAL A 197 5.42 1.70 -3.55
CA VAL A 197 6.64 2.41 -3.98
C VAL A 197 7.08 1.92 -5.36
N ASP A 198 7.03 0.62 -5.62
CA ASP A 198 7.33 -0.01 -6.91
C ASP A 198 6.35 0.45 -8.00
N LEU A 199 5.04 0.40 -7.72
CA LEU A 199 4.01 0.86 -8.65
C LEU A 199 4.25 2.34 -9.03
N CYS A 200 4.49 3.18 -8.03
CA CYS A 200 4.78 4.60 -8.25
C CYS A 200 6.09 4.82 -9.01
N LYS A 201 7.11 3.99 -8.79
CA LYS A 201 8.38 4.08 -9.52
C LYS A 201 8.21 3.72 -10.99
N ARG A 202 7.49 2.64 -11.31
CA ARG A 202 7.14 2.29 -12.70
C ARG A 202 6.25 3.34 -13.36
N ALA A 203 5.34 3.97 -12.62
CA ALA A 203 4.55 5.08 -13.10
C ALA A 203 5.43 6.30 -13.43
N ASP A 204 6.44 6.61 -12.60
CA ASP A 204 7.42 7.67 -12.83
C ASP A 204 8.23 7.46 -14.13
N GLU A 205 8.69 6.23 -14.35
CA GLU A 205 9.40 5.81 -15.55
C GLU A 205 8.54 5.93 -16.82
N ASN A 206 7.22 5.90 -16.67
CA ASN A 206 6.23 6.16 -17.73
C ASN A 206 5.73 7.62 -17.75
N LEU A 207 6.41 8.55 -17.09
CA LEU A 207 6.07 9.97 -16.99
C LEU A 207 4.67 10.27 -16.41
N MET A 208 4.15 9.36 -15.61
CA MET A 208 2.84 9.49 -14.95
C MET A 208 2.98 10.29 -13.65
N LYS A 209 2.33 11.43 -13.57
CA LYS A 209 2.34 12.28 -12.37
C LYS A 209 1.49 11.69 -11.26
N ARG A 210 2.04 11.72 -10.04
CA ARG A 210 1.39 11.30 -8.79
C ARG A 210 1.04 12.52 -7.96
N VAL A 211 -0.19 12.56 -7.43
CA VAL A 211 -0.67 13.69 -6.64
C VAL A 211 -1.47 13.25 -5.42
N ILE A 212 -1.46 14.09 -4.40
CA ILE A 212 -2.37 14.01 -3.26
C ILE A 212 -3.22 15.26 -3.26
N LEU A 213 -4.54 15.10 -3.32
CA LEU A 213 -5.49 16.19 -3.18
C LEU A 213 -5.74 16.46 -1.71
N ASN A 214 -5.31 17.62 -1.24
CA ASN A 214 -5.38 18.00 0.16
C ASN A 214 -6.77 18.54 0.59
N THR A 215 -7.65 18.75 -0.36
CA THR A 215 -9.05 19.16 -0.14
C THR A 215 -9.85 18.10 0.60
N TRP A 216 -9.54 16.81 0.35
CA TRP A 216 -10.22 15.67 0.95
C TRP A 216 -9.30 14.90 1.89
N SER A 217 -9.89 14.31 2.93
CA SER A 217 -9.19 13.40 3.83
C SER A 217 -10.05 12.18 4.15
N CYS A 218 -9.48 10.99 4.07
CA CYS A 218 -10.11 9.78 4.62
C CYS A 218 -9.52 9.41 5.97
N ILE A 219 -10.32 8.75 6.82
CA ILE A 219 -9.80 8.12 8.03
C ILE A 219 -9.15 6.81 7.62
N HIS A 220 -7.93 6.56 8.09
CA HIS A 220 -7.22 5.30 7.86
C HIS A 220 -6.67 4.75 9.18
N ASN A 221 -7.20 3.61 9.60
CA ASN A 221 -6.87 2.97 10.88
C ASN A 221 -5.76 1.94 10.72
N HIS A 222 -4.51 2.42 10.58
CA HIS A 222 -3.36 1.56 10.29
C HIS A 222 -3.22 0.33 11.19
N GLY A 223 -2.96 -0.83 10.56
CA GLY A 223 -2.42 -2.02 11.22
C GLY A 223 -3.46 -3.03 11.67
N GLY A 224 -4.71 -2.93 11.21
CA GLY A 224 -5.77 -3.89 11.55
C GLY A 224 -5.44 -5.34 11.21
N ALA A 225 -4.91 -5.61 10.01
CA ALA A 225 -4.55 -6.96 9.57
C ALA A 225 -3.17 -7.43 10.05
N SER A 226 -2.17 -6.53 10.07
CA SER A 226 -0.75 -6.88 10.24
C SER A 226 -0.32 -7.17 11.68
N ARG A 227 -1.20 -6.98 12.67
CA ARG A 227 -0.85 -7.04 14.10
C ARG A 227 -1.67 -8.01 14.94
N LYS A 228 -2.48 -8.90 14.33
CA LYS A 228 -3.45 -9.76 15.06
C LYS A 228 -2.80 -10.78 15.99
N ASN A 229 -1.76 -11.49 15.53
CA ASN A 229 -1.03 -12.47 16.35
C ASN A 229 0.48 -12.41 16.07
N ASN A 230 1.26 -13.21 16.81
CA ASN A 230 2.72 -13.19 16.69
C ASN A 230 3.22 -13.74 15.35
N GLU A 231 2.55 -14.73 14.78
CA GLU A 231 2.91 -15.32 13.49
C GLU A 231 2.76 -14.28 12.36
N ILE A 232 1.61 -13.60 12.30
CA ILE A 232 1.36 -12.53 11.34
C ILE A 232 2.36 -11.38 11.55
N LYS A 233 2.65 -11.01 12.81
CA LYS A 233 3.66 -9.98 13.11
C LYS A 233 5.05 -10.38 12.65
N ILE A 234 5.45 -11.65 12.81
CA ILE A 234 6.74 -12.15 12.33
C ILE A 234 6.77 -12.07 10.80
N LYS A 235 5.77 -12.61 10.12
CA LYS A 235 5.67 -12.59 8.67
C LYS A 235 5.72 -11.16 8.13
N THR A 236 4.86 -10.28 8.59
CA THR A 236 4.78 -8.89 8.09
C THR A 236 6.04 -8.08 8.35
N LYS A 237 6.68 -8.24 9.52
CA LYS A 237 7.97 -7.57 9.81
C LYS A 237 9.12 -8.12 8.97
N SER A 238 9.13 -9.41 8.68
CA SER A 238 10.11 -10.02 7.76
C SER A 238 9.92 -9.47 6.35
N GLU A 239 8.67 -9.36 5.89
CA GLU A 239 8.36 -8.85 4.55
C GLU A 239 8.80 -7.40 4.33
N VAL A 240 8.78 -6.54 5.34
CA VAL A 240 9.34 -5.17 5.21
C VAL A 240 10.79 -5.21 4.72
N ILE A 241 11.60 -6.11 5.29
CA ILE A 241 13.03 -6.24 4.97
C ILE A 241 13.21 -6.99 3.64
N ILE A 242 12.48 -8.08 3.44
CA ILE A 242 12.49 -8.87 2.19
C ILE A 242 12.10 -7.99 1.01
N SER A 243 11.03 -7.21 1.14
CA SER A 243 10.55 -6.31 0.10
C SER A 243 11.51 -5.16 -0.17
N SER A 244 12.25 -4.66 0.84
CA SER A 244 13.32 -3.68 0.60
C SER A 244 14.46 -4.27 -0.26
N HIS A 245 14.85 -5.54 -0.03
CA HIS A 245 15.81 -6.25 -0.88
C HIS A 245 15.29 -6.41 -2.31
N LYS A 246 14.02 -6.79 -2.49
CA LYS A 246 13.39 -6.93 -3.81
C LYS A 246 13.36 -5.59 -4.55
N TYR A 247 12.98 -4.50 -3.86
CA TYR A 247 12.96 -3.15 -4.43
C TYR A 247 14.36 -2.72 -4.91
N VAL A 248 15.38 -2.92 -4.07
CA VAL A 248 16.78 -2.64 -4.43
C VAL A 248 17.22 -3.49 -5.63
N ASN A 249 16.86 -4.78 -5.64
CA ASN A 249 17.19 -5.66 -6.76
C ASN A 249 16.57 -5.20 -8.08
N LYS A 250 15.36 -4.67 -8.05
CA LYS A 250 14.61 -4.25 -9.23
C LYS A 250 15.02 -2.88 -9.75
N HIS A 251 15.23 -1.91 -8.85
CA HIS A 251 15.35 -0.50 -9.21
C HIS A 251 16.75 0.11 -9.06
N PHE A 252 17.69 -0.63 -8.46
CA PHE A 252 19.07 -0.16 -8.30
C PHE A 252 20.00 -0.95 -9.21
N SER A 253 21.11 -0.32 -9.60
CA SER A 253 22.12 -0.94 -10.46
C SER A 253 23.54 -0.72 -9.92
N GLY A 254 24.49 -1.50 -10.43
CA GLY A 254 25.92 -1.35 -10.14
C GLY A 254 26.27 -1.32 -8.65
N LEU A 255 27.19 -0.45 -8.28
CA LEU A 255 27.69 -0.32 -6.91
C LEU A 255 26.58 0.12 -5.93
N ASN A 256 25.64 0.97 -6.36
CA ASN A 256 24.52 1.42 -5.52
C ASN A 256 23.65 0.26 -5.06
N LYS A 257 23.39 -0.71 -5.95
CA LYS A 257 22.65 -1.93 -5.62
C LYS A 257 23.41 -2.76 -4.57
N LEU A 258 24.70 -2.99 -4.79
CA LEU A 258 25.53 -3.78 -3.87
C LEU A 258 25.59 -3.13 -2.49
N VAL A 259 25.89 -1.85 -2.41
CA VAL A 259 25.97 -1.09 -1.15
C VAL A 259 24.65 -1.10 -0.41
N ALA A 260 23.53 -0.84 -1.09
CA ALA A 260 22.21 -0.86 -0.47
C ALA A 260 21.87 -2.25 0.11
N GLN A 261 22.16 -3.33 -0.62
CA GLN A 261 21.94 -4.72 -0.15
C GLN A 261 22.75 -5.01 1.12
N ILE A 262 24.04 -4.64 1.13
CA ILE A 262 24.92 -4.83 2.28
C ILE A 262 24.41 -4.03 3.48
N LEU A 263 24.03 -2.76 3.29
CA LEU A 263 23.52 -1.92 4.37
C LEU A 263 22.23 -2.45 4.98
N ILE A 264 21.29 -2.97 4.16
CA ILE A 264 20.06 -3.60 4.68
C ILE A 264 20.41 -4.82 5.54
N ILE A 265 21.32 -5.69 5.08
CA ILE A 265 21.74 -6.88 5.83
C ILE A 265 22.38 -6.47 7.16
N ILE A 266 23.40 -5.59 7.14
CA ILE A 266 24.14 -5.19 8.32
C ILE A 266 23.20 -4.56 9.36
N GLN A 267 22.41 -3.57 8.98
CA GLN A 267 21.51 -2.94 9.92
C GLN A 267 20.50 -3.92 10.51
N SER A 268 19.85 -4.72 9.64
CA SER A 268 18.83 -5.67 10.10
C SER A 268 19.43 -6.76 10.98
N ALA A 269 20.64 -7.25 10.67
CA ALA A 269 21.33 -8.23 11.50
C ALA A 269 21.67 -7.67 12.88
N ILE A 270 22.29 -6.48 12.94
CA ILE A 270 22.63 -5.83 14.22
C ILE A 270 21.38 -5.61 15.07
N GLU A 271 20.33 -5.00 14.50
CA GLU A 271 19.07 -4.75 15.22
C GLU A 271 18.46 -6.05 15.76
N LEU A 272 18.36 -7.06 14.89
CA LEU A 272 17.65 -8.29 15.23
C LEU A 272 18.45 -9.22 16.14
N VAL A 273 19.79 -9.26 16.05
CA VAL A 273 20.63 -9.98 17.02
C VAL A 273 20.37 -9.45 18.42
N ILE A 274 20.46 -8.13 18.62
CA ILE A 274 20.24 -7.53 19.93
C ILE A 274 18.80 -7.78 20.41
N LEU A 275 17.80 -7.48 19.57
CA LEU A 275 16.40 -7.53 19.98
C LEU A 275 15.83 -8.95 20.09
N SER A 276 16.47 -9.95 19.48
CA SER A 276 16.06 -11.36 19.58
C SER A 276 16.14 -11.92 20.99
N PHE A 277 17.04 -11.39 21.82
CA PHE A 277 17.15 -11.76 23.25
C PHE A 277 15.95 -11.31 24.07
N PHE A 278 15.30 -10.22 23.67
CA PHE A 278 14.22 -9.58 24.44
C PHE A 278 12.83 -9.83 23.84
N SER A 279 12.71 -10.33 22.60
CA SER A 279 11.44 -10.45 21.92
C SER A 279 11.34 -11.72 21.08
N LYS A 280 10.35 -12.59 21.40
CA LYS A 280 10.03 -13.79 20.59
C LYS A 280 9.69 -13.43 19.13
N VAL A 281 9.00 -12.30 18.90
CA VAL A 281 8.67 -11.84 17.54
C VAL A 281 9.94 -11.45 16.78
N LYS A 282 10.85 -10.67 17.40
CA LYS A 282 12.12 -10.28 16.76
C LYS A 282 13.01 -11.47 16.47
N ARG A 283 13.03 -12.47 17.37
CA ARG A 283 13.72 -13.75 17.14
C ARG A 283 13.15 -14.48 15.92
N GLY A 284 11.83 -14.59 15.81
CA GLY A 284 11.19 -15.20 14.64
C GLY A 284 11.51 -14.47 13.33
N VAL A 285 11.51 -13.14 13.35
CA VAL A 285 11.91 -12.30 12.19
C VAL A 285 13.36 -12.59 11.80
N PHE A 286 14.28 -12.67 12.78
CA PHE A 286 15.69 -12.94 12.53
C PHE A 286 15.90 -14.30 11.86
N LEU A 287 15.26 -15.35 12.37
CA LEU A 287 15.34 -16.71 11.79
C LEU A 287 14.80 -16.75 10.34
N ASN A 288 13.69 -16.09 10.07
CA ASN A 288 13.15 -15.98 8.72
C ASN A 288 14.11 -15.27 7.77
N LEU A 289 14.77 -14.20 8.23
CA LEU A 289 15.70 -13.45 7.40
C LEU A 289 17.01 -14.19 7.16
N ILE A 290 17.54 -14.93 8.13
CA ILE A 290 18.71 -15.80 7.90
C ILE A 290 18.41 -16.78 6.77
N SER A 291 17.25 -17.46 6.81
CA SER A 291 16.84 -18.39 5.77
C SER A 291 16.72 -17.71 4.39
N TYR A 292 16.20 -16.49 4.36
CA TYR A 292 16.11 -15.70 3.15
C TYR A 292 17.48 -15.28 2.61
N TRP A 293 18.39 -14.78 3.46
CA TRP A 293 19.72 -14.34 3.06
C TRP A 293 20.59 -15.50 2.56
N ILE A 294 20.52 -16.67 3.21
CA ILE A 294 21.21 -17.89 2.74
C ILE A 294 20.76 -18.21 1.30
N ARG A 295 19.44 -18.22 1.05
CA ARG A 295 18.91 -18.49 -0.31
C ARG A 295 19.42 -17.50 -1.36
N ILE A 296 19.47 -16.20 -1.06
CA ILE A 296 19.98 -15.20 -2.01
C ILE A 296 21.46 -15.44 -2.34
N ILE A 297 22.25 -15.88 -1.37
CA ILE A 297 23.70 -16.11 -1.55
C ILE A 297 23.96 -17.43 -2.28
N THR A 298 23.13 -18.44 -2.09
CA THR A 298 23.31 -19.78 -2.67
C THR A 298 22.72 -19.97 -4.07
N ILE A 299 21.83 -19.08 -4.52
CA ILE A 299 21.21 -19.11 -5.87
C ILE A 299 22.00 -18.19 -6.85
N LYS A 300 23.32 -18.23 -6.80
CA LYS A 300 24.16 -17.63 -7.84
C LYS A 300 24.72 -18.69 -8.77
#